data_b2dcd723d048d57b672892f83da39fe1
#
_entry.id   b2dcd723d048d57b672892f83da39fe1
#
_cell.length_a   1.000
_cell.length_b   1.000
_cell.length_c   1.000
_cell.angle_alpha   90.00
_cell.angle_beta   90.00
_cell.angle_gamma   90.00
#
_symmetry.space_group_name_H-M   'P 1'
#
loop_
_entity.id
_entity.type
_entity.pdbx_description
1 polymer ?
#
loop_
_entity_poly.entity_id
_entity_poly.type
_entity_poly.pdbx_seq_one_letter_code
_entity_poly.pdbx_strand_id
1 'polypeptide(L)'
;RTFQVGKEDTDVKINLENCFRLVPEFKNELENGTEINKEVLKYAKALEGCIRQVGQHACATIIGPSALTEHMPICLSKDKETGQDVWTSQYDGHYIESVGMLKMDFLGLNTLSIIHETLNNIKDRYGREIDIEAIPIDDKATYELYGRGDTTVVFQFESQGMKNYLQKLHPERFEDLIAMNALYRPGPMDYIPDFIDRKLGIKPIEYDLPEMEEYLFDTYGITVYQEQVMLLSQKLAGFTKGQADTLRKAMGKKLIDTLMSLKDKFMEGGMANGHPEKILDKIWKDWEKFASYAFNKSHATCYAWVSYQTGWLKCHYTAEFLAANLSCNLSKMDEIKKIMADCKMHKIPVLNPDINESSNTFKVNHKGEIRFGFGGIKGFGANITDAIIKVRQNGLFSDVWDFVERMAEYNVKDPRNNASLNKKSMEALVYSGAFDSFGYKRSQFFAPAEGGNSFMDNLIGALQERSYG
;
A
#
# COMPACT_ATOMS: atom_id res chain seq x y z
N ARG A 1 -14.00 -13.33 11.62
CA ARG A 1 -13.16 -14.41 12.14
C ARG A 1 -14.07 -15.41 12.83
N THR A 2 -13.89 -16.69 12.60
CA THR A 2 -14.67 -17.81 13.12
C THR A 2 -13.76 -18.78 13.85
N PHE A 3 -14.33 -19.62 14.73
CA PHE A 3 -13.57 -20.67 15.40
C PHE A 3 -13.46 -21.90 14.51
N GLN A 4 -12.29 -22.57 14.56
CA GLN A 4 -12.16 -23.95 14.12
C GLN A 4 -12.41 -24.88 15.32
N VAL A 5 -13.40 -25.77 15.22
CA VAL A 5 -13.65 -26.82 16.19
C VAL A 5 -13.37 -28.16 15.51
N GLY A 6 -12.20 -28.72 15.79
CA GLY A 6 -11.69 -29.90 15.09
C GLY A 6 -11.24 -29.59 13.65
N LYS A 7 -11.80 -30.31 12.64
CA LYS A 7 -11.53 -30.09 11.20
C LYS A 7 -12.61 -29.26 10.51
N GLU A 8 -13.64 -28.82 11.20
CA GLU A 8 -14.76 -28.08 10.65
C GLU A 8 -14.70 -26.61 11.05
N ASP A 9 -14.82 -25.71 10.08
CA ASP A 9 -15.02 -24.28 10.33
C ASP A 9 -16.45 -24.08 10.87
N THR A 10 -16.56 -23.46 12.05
CA THR A 10 -17.84 -23.11 12.62
C THR A 10 -18.14 -21.63 12.31
N ASP A 11 -19.38 -21.32 11.92
CA ASP A 11 -19.88 -19.94 11.76
C ASP A 11 -20.08 -19.20 13.10
N VAL A 12 -19.41 -19.66 14.15
CA VAL A 12 -19.54 -19.10 15.50
C VAL A 12 -18.68 -17.85 15.64
N LYS A 13 -19.32 -16.72 15.94
CA LYS A 13 -18.64 -15.43 16.16
C LYS A 13 -17.61 -15.55 17.30
N ILE A 14 -16.42 -15.01 17.09
CA ILE A 14 -15.40 -14.92 18.14
C ILE A 14 -15.82 -13.83 19.13
N ASN A 15 -16.23 -14.27 20.33
CA ASN A 15 -16.45 -13.45 21.51
C ASN A 15 -16.07 -14.26 22.75
N LEU A 16 -15.95 -13.62 23.90
CA LEU A 16 -15.53 -14.29 25.14
C LEU A 16 -16.49 -15.39 25.56
N GLU A 17 -17.80 -15.21 25.36
CA GLU A 17 -18.79 -16.23 25.66
C GLU A 17 -18.56 -17.53 24.88
N ASN A 18 -18.33 -17.39 23.57
CA ASN A 18 -18.01 -18.53 22.71
C ASN A 18 -16.61 -19.10 23.00
N CYS A 19 -15.63 -18.25 23.39
CA CYS A 19 -14.32 -18.70 23.85
C CYS A 19 -14.45 -19.60 25.09
N PHE A 20 -15.21 -19.18 26.08
CA PHE A 20 -15.44 -20.00 27.29
C PHE A 20 -16.16 -21.30 26.99
N ARG A 21 -17.00 -21.34 25.96
CA ARG A 21 -17.74 -22.56 25.59
C ARG A 21 -16.93 -23.51 24.73
N LEU A 22 -16.13 -23.01 23.79
CA LEU A 22 -15.56 -23.81 22.70
C LEU A 22 -14.04 -24.00 22.79
N VAL A 23 -13.32 -23.18 23.57
CA VAL A 23 -11.86 -23.24 23.70
C VAL A 23 -11.51 -23.85 25.06
N PRO A 24 -10.92 -25.09 25.08
CA PRO A 24 -10.65 -25.81 26.33
C PRO A 24 -9.78 -25.02 27.31
N GLU A 25 -8.80 -24.27 26.82
CA GLU A 25 -7.89 -23.45 27.64
C GLU A 25 -8.64 -22.34 28.36
N PHE A 26 -9.54 -21.62 27.68
CA PHE A 26 -10.39 -20.60 28.30
C PHE A 26 -11.37 -21.18 29.32
N LYS A 27 -11.94 -22.35 29.02
CA LYS A 27 -12.81 -23.06 29.95
C LYS A 27 -12.06 -23.50 31.20
N ASN A 28 -10.89 -24.08 31.01
CA ASN A 28 -10.04 -24.50 32.13
C ASN A 28 -9.61 -23.32 33.00
N GLU A 29 -9.25 -22.20 32.41
CA GLU A 29 -8.85 -21.00 33.14
C GLU A 29 -10.04 -20.41 33.95
N LEU A 30 -11.26 -20.48 33.41
CA LEU A 30 -12.46 -20.03 34.12
C LEU A 30 -12.81 -20.95 35.30
N GLU A 31 -12.64 -22.27 35.15
CA GLU A 31 -12.99 -23.27 36.17
C GLU A 31 -11.89 -23.46 37.22
N ASN A 32 -10.64 -23.58 36.79
CA ASN A 32 -9.49 -24.00 37.59
C ASN A 32 -8.38 -22.95 37.71
N GLY A 33 -8.51 -21.79 37.06
CA GLY A 33 -7.54 -20.70 37.10
C GLY A 33 -7.41 -20.08 38.50
N THR A 34 -6.42 -19.20 38.65
CA THR A 34 -6.24 -18.43 39.89
C THR A 34 -7.44 -17.49 40.11
N GLU A 35 -7.69 -17.11 41.37
CA GLU A 35 -8.77 -16.14 41.66
C GLU A 35 -8.62 -14.83 40.90
N ILE A 36 -7.37 -14.37 40.72
CA ILE A 36 -7.08 -13.15 39.89
C ILE A 36 -7.48 -13.37 38.45
N ASN A 37 -7.15 -14.50 37.84
CA ASN A 37 -7.48 -14.80 36.46
C ASN A 37 -9.00 -14.92 36.25
N LYS A 38 -9.71 -15.57 37.17
CA LYS A 38 -11.18 -15.66 37.15
C LYS A 38 -11.82 -14.28 37.24
N GLU A 39 -11.30 -13.41 38.11
CA GLU A 39 -11.80 -12.06 38.25
C GLU A 39 -11.54 -11.22 36.99
N VAL A 40 -10.33 -11.32 36.40
CA VAL A 40 -10.00 -10.70 35.12
C VAL A 40 -10.94 -11.15 33.99
N LEU A 41 -11.19 -12.45 33.88
CA LEU A 41 -12.10 -12.99 32.85
C LEU A 41 -13.55 -12.54 33.06
N LYS A 42 -14.00 -12.43 34.31
CA LYS A 42 -15.32 -11.89 34.67
C LYS A 42 -15.47 -10.44 34.21
N TYR A 43 -14.50 -9.57 34.50
CA TYR A 43 -14.53 -8.17 34.08
C TYR A 43 -14.34 -8.04 32.58
N ALA A 44 -13.48 -8.84 31.95
CA ALA A 44 -13.31 -8.85 30.53
C ALA A 44 -14.64 -9.16 29.80
N LYS A 45 -15.41 -10.16 30.29
CA LYS A 45 -16.73 -10.49 29.75
C LYS A 45 -17.73 -9.33 29.93
N ALA A 46 -17.69 -8.64 31.05
CA ALA A 46 -18.57 -7.50 31.31
C ALA A 46 -18.25 -6.27 30.44
N LEU A 47 -16.98 -6.11 30.05
CA LEU A 47 -16.49 -5.02 29.21
C LEU A 47 -16.59 -5.32 27.72
N GLU A 48 -16.76 -6.60 27.34
CA GLU A 48 -16.86 -6.97 25.93
C GLU A 48 -18.08 -6.30 25.28
N GLY A 49 -17.87 -5.60 24.15
CA GLY A 49 -18.90 -4.85 23.46
C GLY A 49 -19.11 -3.40 23.96
N CYS A 50 -18.48 -3.01 25.08
CA CYS A 50 -18.49 -1.63 25.52
C CYS A 50 -17.65 -0.75 24.60
N ILE A 51 -18.14 0.45 24.29
CA ILE A 51 -17.41 1.43 23.49
C ILE A 51 -16.23 1.97 24.33
N ARG A 52 -15.01 1.76 23.86
CA ARG A 52 -13.80 2.24 24.52
C ARG A 52 -13.45 3.67 24.13
N GLN A 53 -13.56 3.99 22.85
CA GLN A 53 -13.18 5.31 22.30
C GLN A 53 -13.83 5.51 20.94
N VAL A 54 -13.95 6.77 20.52
CA VAL A 54 -14.31 7.13 19.16
C VAL A 54 -13.09 6.88 18.26
N GLY A 55 -13.26 6.12 17.19
CA GLY A 55 -12.24 5.89 16.18
C GLY A 55 -12.50 6.80 14.97
N GLN A 56 -11.45 7.47 14.50
CA GLN A 56 -11.52 8.22 13.25
C GLN A 56 -11.27 7.29 12.06
N HIS A 57 -12.14 7.37 11.03
CA HIS A 57 -11.90 6.68 9.75
C HIS A 57 -10.77 7.37 8.99
N ALA A 58 -9.92 6.58 8.34
CA ALA A 58 -8.70 7.11 7.71
C ALA A 58 -8.95 8.08 6.54
N CYS A 59 -10.10 7.94 5.85
CA CYS A 59 -10.34 8.65 4.59
C CYS A 59 -11.80 9.08 4.35
N ALA A 60 -12.74 8.72 5.24
CA ALA A 60 -14.16 9.02 5.05
C ALA A 60 -14.50 10.45 5.44
N THR A 61 -15.26 11.11 4.58
CA THR A 61 -15.89 12.41 4.83
C THR A 61 -17.40 12.26 4.79
N ILE A 62 -18.08 12.87 5.78
CA ILE A 62 -19.55 12.86 5.85
C ILE A 62 -20.07 14.16 5.23
N ILE A 63 -21.01 14.02 4.29
CA ILE A 63 -21.68 15.13 3.62
C ILE A 63 -23.16 15.07 3.98
N GLY A 64 -23.68 16.16 4.54
CA GLY A 64 -25.10 16.33 4.88
C GLY A 64 -25.78 17.38 4.02
N PRO A 65 -27.12 17.36 3.91
CA PRO A 65 -27.89 18.36 3.21
C PRO A 65 -27.94 19.73 3.94
N SER A 66 -27.66 19.73 5.24
CA SER A 66 -27.55 20.91 6.11
C SER A 66 -26.47 20.67 7.18
N ALA A 67 -26.41 21.51 8.21
CA ALA A 67 -25.42 21.36 9.28
C ALA A 67 -25.50 19.97 9.93
N LEU A 68 -24.36 19.28 10.02
CA LEU A 68 -24.31 17.90 10.54
C LEU A 68 -24.87 17.75 11.95
N THR A 69 -24.78 18.81 12.77
CA THR A 69 -25.32 18.85 14.13
C THR A 69 -26.85 18.77 14.21
N GLU A 70 -27.54 19.03 13.10
CA GLU A 70 -29.01 18.86 13.01
C GLU A 70 -29.40 17.39 12.81
N HIS A 71 -28.48 16.55 12.37
CA HIS A 71 -28.74 15.16 11.99
C HIS A 71 -28.06 14.15 12.91
N MET A 72 -26.91 14.50 13.50
CA MET A 72 -26.15 13.59 14.34
C MET A 72 -25.30 14.33 15.38
N PRO A 73 -24.98 13.68 16.51
CA PRO A 73 -23.99 14.22 17.46
C PRO A 73 -22.59 14.15 16.85
N ILE A 74 -21.83 15.23 17.04
CA ILE A 74 -20.43 15.32 16.63
C ILE A 74 -19.54 15.62 17.84
N CYS A 75 -18.27 15.24 17.76
CA CYS A 75 -17.25 15.52 18.75
C CYS A 75 -15.92 15.87 18.09
N LEU A 76 -15.01 16.42 18.89
CA LEU A 76 -13.62 16.61 18.47
C LEU A 76 -12.83 15.31 18.73
N SER A 77 -12.04 14.89 17.76
CA SER A 77 -11.05 13.83 17.91
C SER A 77 -9.70 14.32 17.41
N LYS A 78 -8.62 13.73 17.93
CA LYS A 78 -7.26 14.05 17.48
C LYS A 78 -6.93 13.31 16.19
N ASP A 79 -6.57 14.05 15.15
CA ASP A 79 -5.98 13.49 13.95
C ASP A 79 -4.62 12.85 14.29
N LYS A 80 -4.40 11.63 13.82
CA LYS A 80 -3.23 10.82 14.18
C LYS A 80 -1.93 11.30 13.54
N GLU A 81 -2.03 11.98 12.40
CA GLU A 81 -0.86 12.46 11.65
C GLU A 81 -0.50 13.88 12.01
N THR A 82 -1.48 14.75 12.10
CA THR A 82 -1.28 16.19 12.36
C THR A 82 -1.36 16.57 13.84
N GLY A 83 -1.99 15.73 14.67
CA GLY A 83 -2.29 16.03 16.07
C GLY A 83 -3.34 17.13 16.28
N GLN A 84 -3.94 17.64 15.21
CA GLN A 84 -4.97 18.69 15.27
C GLN A 84 -6.33 18.11 15.64
N ASP A 85 -7.19 18.96 16.21
CA ASP A 85 -8.58 18.60 16.50
C ASP A 85 -9.41 18.59 15.20
N VAL A 86 -10.13 17.50 14.97
CA VAL A 86 -11.00 17.30 13.79
C VAL A 86 -12.41 16.93 14.26
N TRP A 87 -13.41 17.49 13.60
CA TRP A 87 -14.80 17.11 13.82
C TRP A 87 -15.06 15.67 13.36
N THR A 88 -15.63 14.86 14.24
CA THR A 88 -15.90 13.44 14.00
C THR A 88 -17.32 13.09 14.46
N SER A 89 -18.02 12.25 13.69
CA SER A 89 -19.32 11.71 14.10
C SER A 89 -19.18 10.83 15.34
N GLN A 90 -20.15 10.92 16.26
CA GLN A 90 -20.30 9.97 17.35
C GLN A 90 -21.08 8.72 16.92
N TYR A 91 -21.79 8.76 15.79
CA TYR A 91 -22.40 7.56 15.22
C TYR A 91 -21.34 6.69 14.53
N ASP A 92 -21.49 5.39 14.67
CA ASP A 92 -20.69 4.41 13.93
C ASP A 92 -20.90 4.58 12.43
N GLY A 93 -19.82 4.41 11.65
CA GLY A 93 -19.82 4.57 10.20
C GLY A 93 -20.85 3.73 9.45
N HIS A 94 -21.29 2.60 10.04
CA HIS A 94 -22.32 1.74 9.46
C HIS A 94 -23.72 2.37 9.45
N TYR A 95 -23.98 3.35 10.33
CA TYR A 95 -25.29 3.97 10.46
C TYR A 95 -25.42 5.33 9.77
N ILE A 96 -24.32 5.85 9.21
CA ILE A 96 -24.28 7.19 8.60
C ILE A 96 -25.29 7.33 7.46
N GLU A 97 -25.36 6.33 6.58
CA GLU A 97 -26.31 6.34 5.45
C GLU A 97 -27.77 6.19 5.93
N SER A 98 -28.01 5.43 7.00
CA SER A 98 -29.35 5.22 7.53
C SER A 98 -29.97 6.46 8.19
N VAL A 99 -29.13 7.44 8.58
CA VAL A 99 -29.58 8.76 9.08
C VAL A 99 -29.60 9.83 7.97
N GLY A 100 -29.52 9.41 6.71
CA GLY A 100 -29.69 10.28 5.54
C GLY A 100 -28.44 11.06 5.14
N MET A 101 -27.26 10.69 5.64
CA MET A 101 -25.99 11.31 5.27
C MET A 101 -25.28 10.52 4.19
N LEU A 102 -24.47 11.19 3.37
CA LEU A 102 -23.58 10.56 2.42
C LEU A 102 -22.19 10.37 3.07
N LYS A 103 -21.74 9.11 3.13
CA LYS A 103 -20.36 8.79 3.50
C LYS A 103 -19.54 8.64 2.22
N MET A 104 -18.55 9.50 2.03
CA MET A 104 -17.69 9.48 0.87
C MET A 104 -16.25 9.17 1.30
N ASP A 105 -15.68 8.10 0.76
CA ASP A 105 -14.32 7.64 1.09
C ASP A 105 -13.32 8.18 0.06
N PHE A 106 -12.39 9.05 0.51
CA PHE A 106 -11.30 9.59 -0.31
C PHE A 106 -10.01 8.84 0.00
N LEU A 107 -9.88 7.64 -0.52
CA LEU A 107 -8.71 6.81 -0.31
C LEU A 107 -7.67 7.03 -1.42
N GLY A 108 -6.61 7.78 -1.09
CA GLY A 108 -5.47 7.98 -1.99
C GLY A 108 -4.60 6.72 -2.08
N LEU A 109 -4.01 6.50 -3.25
CA LEU A 109 -3.03 5.45 -3.48
C LEU A 109 -1.64 6.06 -3.64
N ASN A 110 -0.78 5.93 -2.62
CA ASN A 110 0.58 6.47 -2.62
C ASN A 110 1.42 5.97 -3.81
N THR A 111 1.12 4.79 -4.31
CA THR A 111 1.80 4.21 -5.49
C THR A 111 1.69 5.09 -6.72
N LEU A 112 0.57 5.79 -6.92
CA LEU A 112 0.43 6.72 -8.05
C LEU A 112 1.38 7.92 -7.92
N SER A 113 1.61 8.41 -6.70
CA SER A 113 2.61 9.43 -6.42
C SER A 113 4.03 8.93 -6.68
N ILE A 114 4.32 7.66 -6.35
CA ILE A 114 5.61 7.03 -6.65
C ILE A 114 5.83 6.91 -8.15
N ILE A 115 4.82 6.47 -8.91
CA ILE A 115 4.88 6.43 -10.39
C ILE A 115 5.18 7.83 -10.94
N HIS A 116 4.42 8.83 -10.50
CA HIS A 116 4.60 10.22 -10.95
C HIS A 116 6.02 10.74 -10.66
N GLU A 117 6.53 10.56 -9.43
CA GLU A 117 7.88 10.98 -9.07
C GLU A 117 8.96 10.19 -9.82
N THR A 118 8.71 8.92 -10.13
CA THR A 118 9.60 8.12 -11.00
C THR A 118 9.69 8.72 -12.39
N LEU A 119 8.55 9.08 -12.99
CA LEU A 119 8.49 9.72 -14.31
C LEU A 119 9.22 11.06 -14.33
N ASN A 120 9.09 11.86 -13.25
CA ASN A 120 9.86 13.10 -13.07
C ASN A 120 11.35 12.83 -13.01
N ASN A 121 11.80 11.83 -12.25
CA ASN A 121 13.21 11.45 -12.18
C ASN A 121 13.75 11.00 -13.53
N ILE A 122 12.97 10.28 -14.32
CA ILE A 122 13.34 9.86 -15.69
C ILE A 122 13.46 11.08 -16.60
N LYS A 123 12.49 12.01 -16.53
CA LYS A 123 12.52 13.26 -17.30
C LYS A 123 13.74 14.12 -16.94
N ASP A 124 14.00 14.29 -15.65
CA ASP A 124 15.16 15.06 -15.16
C ASP A 124 16.48 14.47 -15.64
N ARG A 125 16.63 13.15 -15.65
CA ARG A 125 17.89 12.48 -16.00
C ARG A 125 18.09 12.32 -17.50
N TYR A 126 17.05 11.94 -18.24
CA TYR A 126 17.15 11.55 -19.65
C TYR A 126 16.53 12.57 -20.62
N GLY A 127 15.87 13.61 -20.13
CA GLY A 127 15.20 14.64 -20.94
C GLY A 127 14.00 14.12 -21.76
N ARG A 128 13.45 12.95 -21.40
CA ARG A 128 12.33 12.33 -22.12
C ARG A 128 11.14 12.07 -21.22
N GLU A 129 9.96 12.20 -21.78
CA GLU A 129 8.69 11.84 -21.13
C GLU A 129 8.28 10.41 -21.53
N ILE A 130 7.73 9.68 -20.58
CA ILE A 130 7.17 8.35 -20.78
C ILE A 130 5.67 8.47 -20.54
N ASP A 131 4.88 8.00 -21.50
CA ASP A 131 3.47 7.74 -21.29
C ASP A 131 3.32 6.37 -20.63
N ILE A 132 3.04 6.38 -19.33
CA ILE A 132 2.94 5.15 -18.51
C ILE A 132 1.71 4.32 -18.90
N GLU A 133 0.70 4.91 -19.53
CA GLU A 133 -0.48 4.18 -19.99
C GLU A 133 -0.25 3.48 -21.35
N ALA A 134 0.82 3.85 -22.06
CA ALA A 134 1.17 3.29 -23.38
C ALA A 134 2.34 2.29 -23.31
N ILE A 135 2.76 1.83 -22.14
CA ILE A 135 3.83 0.82 -22.02
C ILE A 135 3.36 -0.52 -22.57
N PRO A 136 4.27 -1.32 -23.21
CA PRO A 136 3.89 -2.63 -23.76
C PRO A 136 3.52 -3.60 -22.64
N ILE A 137 2.34 -4.24 -22.76
CA ILE A 137 1.82 -5.18 -21.77
C ILE A 137 2.48 -6.56 -21.83
N ASP A 138 3.24 -6.81 -22.89
CA ASP A 138 3.92 -8.08 -23.20
C ASP A 138 5.45 -8.01 -23.02
N ASP A 139 5.93 -7.06 -22.23
CA ASP A 139 7.36 -6.87 -21.97
C ASP A 139 7.96 -8.04 -21.18
N LYS A 140 8.73 -8.89 -21.85
CA LYS A 140 9.34 -10.10 -21.28
C LYS A 140 10.24 -9.80 -20.08
N ALA A 141 11.02 -8.72 -20.12
CA ALA A 141 11.93 -8.37 -19.04
C ALA A 141 11.16 -8.07 -17.74
N THR A 142 9.99 -7.44 -17.85
CA THR A 142 9.09 -7.20 -16.70
C THR A 142 8.56 -8.52 -16.14
N TYR A 143 8.10 -9.47 -16.97
CA TYR A 143 7.65 -10.77 -16.46
C TYR A 143 8.78 -11.60 -15.85
N GLU A 144 9.99 -11.53 -16.40
CA GLU A 144 11.17 -12.15 -15.80
C GLU A 144 11.49 -11.56 -14.41
N LEU A 145 11.32 -10.25 -14.21
CA LEU A 145 11.46 -9.62 -12.90
C LEU A 145 10.47 -10.22 -11.89
N TYR A 146 9.19 -10.39 -12.28
CA TYR A 146 8.20 -11.08 -11.45
C TYR A 146 8.58 -12.54 -11.19
N GLY A 147 9.00 -13.26 -12.21
CA GLY A 147 9.42 -14.67 -12.11
C GLY A 147 10.64 -14.89 -11.20
N ARG A 148 11.55 -13.93 -11.09
CA ARG A 148 12.66 -13.97 -10.12
C ARG A 148 12.22 -13.60 -8.70
N GLY A 149 11.01 -13.07 -8.51
CA GLY A 149 10.54 -12.53 -7.24
C GLY A 149 11.23 -11.23 -6.83
N ASP A 150 11.80 -10.51 -7.81
CA ASP A 150 12.45 -9.22 -7.60
C ASP A 150 11.42 -8.08 -7.53
N THR A 151 10.44 -8.25 -6.65
CA THR A 151 9.24 -7.42 -6.57
C THR A 151 9.17 -6.60 -5.28
N THR A 152 10.31 -6.34 -4.64
CA THR A 152 10.37 -5.38 -3.52
C THR A 152 9.85 -4.02 -4.00
N VAL A 153 8.94 -3.40 -3.24
CA VAL A 153 8.21 -2.15 -3.54
C VAL A 153 7.41 -2.15 -4.85
N VAL A 154 7.21 -3.31 -5.49
CA VAL A 154 6.26 -3.46 -6.58
C VAL A 154 4.86 -3.61 -5.99
N PHE A 155 3.94 -2.77 -6.41
CA PHE A 155 2.59 -2.69 -5.84
C PHE A 155 1.89 -4.04 -5.81
N GLN A 156 1.34 -4.42 -4.65
CA GLN A 156 0.65 -5.68 -4.36
C GLN A 156 1.50 -6.97 -4.43
N PHE A 157 2.71 -6.96 -4.99
CA PHE A 157 3.52 -8.16 -5.23
C PHE A 157 4.78 -8.25 -4.37
N GLU A 158 4.90 -7.42 -3.33
CA GLU A 158 6.14 -7.28 -2.57
C GLU A 158 6.28 -8.21 -1.35
N SER A 159 5.19 -8.85 -0.88
CA SER A 159 5.25 -9.74 0.28
C SER A 159 6.08 -11.00 0.00
N GLN A 160 6.75 -11.53 1.02
CA GLN A 160 7.59 -12.73 0.83
C GLN A 160 6.81 -13.94 0.33
N GLY A 161 5.58 -14.13 0.82
CA GLY A 161 4.71 -15.19 0.35
C GLY A 161 4.34 -15.05 -1.12
N MET A 162 4.01 -13.83 -1.56
CA MET A 162 3.74 -13.55 -2.97
C MET A 162 4.98 -13.79 -3.83
N LYS A 163 6.17 -13.34 -3.42
CA LYS A 163 7.44 -13.60 -4.13
C LYS A 163 7.70 -15.09 -4.33
N ASN A 164 7.44 -15.90 -3.30
CA ASN A 164 7.61 -17.35 -3.36
C ASN A 164 6.65 -17.99 -4.38
N TYR A 165 5.41 -17.49 -4.48
CA TYR A 165 4.47 -17.97 -5.51
C TYR A 165 4.86 -17.51 -6.91
N LEU A 166 5.29 -16.26 -7.08
CA LEU A 166 5.74 -15.74 -8.38
C LEU A 166 6.93 -16.54 -8.93
N GLN A 167 7.88 -16.92 -8.07
CA GLN A 167 9.02 -17.74 -8.43
C GLN A 167 8.64 -19.15 -8.92
N LYS A 168 7.50 -19.67 -8.47
CA LYS A 168 6.96 -20.95 -8.92
C LYS A 168 6.09 -20.80 -10.17
N LEU A 169 5.32 -19.71 -10.22
CA LEU A 169 4.36 -19.45 -11.30
C LEU A 169 5.05 -19.08 -12.62
N HIS A 170 6.19 -18.38 -12.56
CA HIS A 170 6.83 -17.78 -13.74
C HIS A 170 5.81 -17.06 -14.63
N PRO A 171 5.28 -15.89 -14.19
CA PRO A 171 4.29 -15.16 -14.98
C PRO A 171 4.84 -14.82 -16.36
N GLU A 172 4.02 -14.95 -17.40
CA GLU A 172 4.39 -14.66 -18.79
C GLU A 172 3.37 -13.76 -19.49
N ARG A 173 2.21 -13.58 -18.86
CA ARG A 173 1.10 -12.79 -19.39
C ARG A 173 0.38 -12.03 -18.27
N PHE A 174 -0.33 -11.00 -18.67
CA PHE A 174 -1.00 -10.10 -17.74
C PHE A 174 -2.09 -10.79 -16.92
N GLU A 175 -2.80 -11.75 -17.50
CA GLU A 175 -3.82 -12.57 -16.85
C GLU A 175 -3.27 -13.32 -15.63
N ASP A 176 -2.02 -13.74 -15.65
CA ASP A 176 -1.36 -14.38 -14.50
C ASP A 176 -1.27 -13.42 -13.30
N LEU A 177 -0.97 -12.14 -13.57
CA LEU A 177 -0.92 -11.11 -12.51
C LEU A 177 -2.31 -10.76 -11.99
N ILE A 178 -3.32 -10.71 -12.86
CA ILE A 178 -4.72 -10.50 -12.46
C ILE A 178 -5.17 -11.62 -11.53
N ALA A 179 -4.91 -12.87 -11.91
CA ALA A 179 -5.28 -14.05 -11.12
C ALA A 179 -4.58 -14.07 -9.77
N MET A 180 -3.29 -13.74 -9.70
CA MET A 180 -2.55 -13.68 -8.44
C MET A 180 -3.07 -12.61 -7.51
N ASN A 181 -3.47 -11.43 -8.02
CA ASN A 181 -4.13 -10.40 -7.22
C ASN A 181 -5.46 -10.87 -6.61
N ALA A 182 -6.19 -11.70 -7.33
CA ALA A 182 -7.45 -12.25 -6.86
C ALA A 182 -7.25 -13.40 -5.87
N LEU A 183 -6.28 -14.28 -6.10
CA LEU A 183 -6.06 -15.50 -5.34
C LEU A 183 -5.24 -15.30 -4.06
N TYR A 184 -4.30 -14.35 -4.04
CA TYR A 184 -3.41 -14.18 -2.89
C TYR A 184 -4.09 -13.46 -1.71
N ARG A 185 -4.98 -14.18 -1.04
CA ARG A 185 -5.73 -13.76 0.17
C ARG A 185 -6.15 -14.98 0.97
N PRO A 186 -6.40 -14.85 2.28
CA PRO A 186 -6.91 -15.95 3.09
C PRO A 186 -8.17 -16.58 2.46
N GLY A 187 -8.15 -17.89 2.28
CA GLY A 187 -9.18 -18.67 1.60
C GLY A 187 -8.77 -19.05 0.17
N PRO A 188 -8.81 -18.15 -0.82
CA PRO A 188 -8.48 -18.51 -2.21
C PRO A 188 -7.03 -18.90 -2.42
N MET A 189 -6.14 -18.56 -1.51
CA MET A 189 -4.70 -18.89 -1.57
C MET A 189 -4.45 -20.40 -1.68
N ASP A 190 -5.37 -21.23 -1.20
CA ASP A 190 -5.28 -22.69 -1.27
C ASP A 190 -5.37 -23.22 -2.71
N TYR A 191 -5.93 -22.43 -3.63
CA TYR A 191 -6.00 -22.77 -5.06
C TYR A 191 -4.75 -22.38 -5.86
N ILE A 192 -3.84 -21.58 -5.30
CA ILE A 192 -2.63 -21.13 -6.02
C ILE A 192 -1.74 -22.32 -6.45
N PRO A 193 -1.51 -23.36 -5.63
CA PRO A 193 -0.73 -24.51 -6.08
C PRO A 193 -1.34 -25.20 -7.31
N ASP A 194 -2.65 -25.41 -7.32
CA ASP A 194 -3.36 -26.01 -8.47
C ASP A 194 -3.29 -25.09 -9.71
N PHE A 195 -3.43 -23.79 -9.54
CA PHE A 195 -3.28 -22.81 -10.61
C PHE A 195 -1.89 -22.89 -11.25
N ILE A 196 -0.85 -22.97 -10.43
CA ILE A 196 0.55 -23.12 -10.89
C ILE A 196 0.75 -24.45 -11.61
N ASP A 197 0.32 -25.57 -11.01
CA ASP A 197 0.48 -26.90 -11.56
C ASP A 197 -0.20 -27.03 -12.94
N ARG A 198 -1.39 -26.47 -13.11
CA ARG A 198 -2.12 -26.45 -14.37
C ARG A 198 -1.47 -25.56 -15.42
N LYS A 199 -1.01 -24.37 -15.03
CA LYS A 199 -0.26 -23.47 -15.92
C LYS A 199 1.01 -24.14 -16.45
N LEU A 200 1.75 -24.84 -15.59
CA LEU A 200 3.01 -25.49 -15.95
C LEU A 200 2.81 -26.86 -16.66
N GLY A 201 1.57 -27.29 -16.86
CA GLY A 201 1.26 -28.59 -17.47
C GLY A 201 1.58 -29.79 -16.57
N ILE A 202 1.83 -29.59 -15.26
CA ILE A 202 2.04 -30.65 -14.28
C ILE A 202 0.71 -31.39 -14.01
N LYS A 203 -0.39 -30.64 -13.95
CA LYS A 203 -1.75 -31.16 -13.88
C LYS A 203 -2.52 -30.84 -15.18
N PRO A 204 -3.42 -31.72 -15.65
CA PRO A 204 -4.27 -31.39 -16.78
C PRO A 204 -5.25 -30.25 -16.43
N ILE A 205 -5.56 -29.40 -17.41
CA ILE A 205 -6.66 -28.47 -17.34
C ILE A 205 -7.93 -29.24 -17.64
N GLU A 206 -8.84 -29.29 -16.68
CA GLU A 206 -10.11 -30.00 -16.79
C GLU A 206 -11.26 -29.02 -16.65
N TYR A 207 -12.30 -29.22 -17.45
CA TYR A 207 -13.55 -28.51 -17.42
C TYR A 207 -14.69 -29.50 -17.16
N ASP A 208 -15.60 -29.20 -16.24
CA ASP A 208 -16.73 -30.06 -15.94
C ASP A 208 -17.70 -30.17 -17.11
N LEU A 209 -17.80 -29.13 -17.93
CA LEU A 209 -18.51 -29.07 -19.20
C LEU A 209 -17.63 -28.35 -20.23
N PRO A 210 -17.63 -28.77 -21.51
CA PRO A 210 -16.80 -28.15 -22.54
C PRO A 210 -17.03 -26.65 -22.70
N GLU A 211 -18.27 -26.20 -22.50
CA GLU A 211 -18.66 -24.78 -22.61
C GLU A 211 -18.00 -23.89 -21.55
N MET A 212 -17.47 -24.47 -20.49
CA MET A 212 -16.78 -23.71 -19.42
C MET A 212 -15.41 -23.24 -19.88
N GLU A 213 -14.80 -23.88 -20.87
CA GLU A 213 -13.48 -23.48 -21.38
C GLU A 213 -13.46 -22.03 -21.83
N GLU A 214 -14.48 -21.56 -22.55
CA GLU A 214 -14.60 -20.18 -23.04
C GLU A 214 -14.39 -19.13 -21.93
N TYR A 215 -14.81 -19.44 -20.70
CA TYR A 215 -14.80 -18.50 -19.57
C TYR A 215 -13.70 -18.78 -18.55
N LEU A 216 -13.15 -20.00 -18.52
CA LEU A 216 -12.15 -20.42 -17.55
C LEU A 216 -10.76 -20.63 -18.16
N PHE A 217 -10.59 -20.42 -19.47
CA PHE A 217 -9.30 -20.59 -20.15
C PHE A 217 -8.20 -19.73 -19.53
N ASP A 218 -8.49 -18.44 -19.25
CA ASP A 218 -7.53 -17.51 -18.67
C ASP A 218 -7.08 -17.90 -17.26
N THR A 219 -7.85 -18.73 -16.57
CA THR A 219 -7.60 -19.17 -15.19
C THR A 219 -7.34 -20.67 -15.09
N TYR A 220 -6.95 -21.29 -16.20
CA TYR A 220 -6.57 -22.71 -16.28
C TYR A 220 -7.63 -23.67 -15.71
N GLY A 221 -8.92 -23.36 -15.98
CA GLY A 221 -10.05 -24.16 -15.52
C GLY A 221 -10.46 -23.94 -14.06
N ILE A 222 -9.88 -22.96 -13.39
CA ILE A 222 -10.23 -22.60 -12.00
C ILE A 222 -11.16 -21.40 -12.01
N THR A 223 -12.26 -21.47 -11.28
CA THR A 223 -13.12 -20.30 -11.04
C THR A 223 -12.44 -19.36 -10.04
N VAL A 224 -12.14 -18.13 -10.47
CA VAL A 224 -11.43 -17.10 -9.69
C VAL A 224 -12.30 -15.84 -9.52
N TYR A 225 -13.09 -15.50 -10.54
CA TYR A 225 -13.80 -14.23 -10.61
C TYR A 225 -15.31 -14.37 -10.49
N GLN A 226 -15.97 -13.38 -9.88
CA GLN A 226 -17.42 -13.29 -9.83
C GLN A 226 -18.04 -13.26 -11.23
N GLU A 227 -17.38 -12.59 -12.16
CA GLU A 227 -17.79 -12.47 -13.56
C GLU A 227 -17.83 -13.83 -14.27
N GLN A 228 -16.93 -14.75 -13.92
CA GLN A 228 -16.96 -16.10 -14.47
C GLN A 228 -18.23 -16.86 -14.05
N VAL A 229 -18.61 -16.76 -12.78
CA VAL A 229 -19.87 -17.37 -12.29
C VAL A 229 -21.08 -16.76 -12.97
N MET A 230 -21.11 -15.43 -13.13
CA MET A 230 -22.19 -14.73 -13.82
C MET A 230 -22.33 -15.18 -15.28
N LEU A 231 -21.24 -15.25 -16.01
CA LEU A 231 -21.25 -15.65 -17.43
C LEU A 231 -21.58 -17.13 -17.59
N LEU A 232 -21.01 -17.99 -16.75
CA LEU A 232 -21.32 -19.42 -16.75
C LEU A 232 -22.78 -19.71 -16.38
N SER A 233 -23.37 -18.99 -15.44
CA SER A 233 -24.80 -19.16 -15.12
C SER A 233 -25.71 -18.78 -16.29
N GLN A 234 -25.33 -17.78 -17.08
CA GLN A 234 -26.04 -17.42 -18.31
C GLN A 234 -25.85 -18.48 -19.39
N LYS A 235 -24.62 -18.95 -19.60
CA LYS A 235 -24.29 -19.93 -20.65
C LYS A 235 -24.90 -21.28 -20.39
N LEU A 236 -24.74 -21.81 -19.17
CA LEU A 236 -25.13 -23.19 -18.84
C LEU A 236 -26.64 -23.29 -18.54
N ALA A 237 -27.22 -22.31 -17.86
CA ALA A 237 -28.59 -22.38 -17.36
C ALA A 237 -29.54 -21.31 -17.93
N GLY A 238 -29.08 -20.51 -18.88
CA GLY A 238 -29.92 -19.49 -19.52
C GLY A 238 -30.32 -18.32 -18.59
N PHE A 239 -29.53 -18.05 -17.54
CA PHE A 239 -29.83 -16.92 -16.64
C PHE A 239 -29.82 -15.60 -17.42
N THR A 240 -30.77 -14.73 -17.09
CA THR A 240 -30.71 -13.35 -17.54
C THR A 240 -29.58 -12.62 -16.81
N LYS A 241 -29.12 -11.48 -17.37
CA LYS A 241 -28.11 -10.64 -16.72
C LYS A 241 -28.52 -10.22 -15.29
N GLY A 242 -29.81 -9.95 -15.06
CA GLY A 242 -30.32 -9.62 -13.73
C GLY A 242 -30.27 -10.79 -12.74
N GLN A 243 -30.59 -12.01 -13.19
CA GLN A 243 -30.48 -13.22 -12.36
C GLN A 243 -29.02 -13.53 -12.02
N ALA A 244 -28.10 -13.40 -12.99
CA ALA A 244 -26.67 -13.57 -12.78
C ALA A 244 -26.11 -12.54 -11.76
N ASP A 245 -26.53 -11.27 -11.82
CA ASP A 245 -26.14 -10.26 -10.83
C ASP A 245 -26.75 -10.54 -9.46
N THR A 246 -28.00 -11.04 -9.40
CA THR A 246 -28.61 -11.48 -8.14
C THR A 246 -27.84 -12.65 -7.54
N LEU A 247 -27.38 -13.62 -8.35
CA LEU A 247 -26.53 -14.72 -7.90
C LEU A 247 -25.21 -14.18 -7.31
N ARG A 248 -24.54 -13.30 -8.02
CA ARG A 248 -23.30 -12.65 -7.53
C ARG A 248 -23.52 -11.96 -6.17
N LYS A 249 -24.60 -11.18 -6.04
CA LYS A 249 -24.95 -10.48 -4.78
C LYS A 249 -25.26 -11.47 -3.65
N ALA A 250 -26.02 -12.51 -3.96
CA ALA A 250 -26.40 -13.54 -2.99
C ALA A 250 -25.19 -14.31 -2.48
N MET A 251 -24.25 -14.66 -3.38
CA MET A 251 -22.97 -15.26 -3.02
C MET A 251 -22.14 -14.35 -2.13
N GLY A 252 -21.93 -13.09 -2.53
CA GLY A 252 -21.09 -12.13 -1.78
C GLY A 252 -21.65 -11.78 -0.39
N LYS A 253 -22.98 -11.76 -0.22
CA LYS A 253 -23.66 -11.44 1.04
C LYS A 253 -24.12 -12.67 1.82
N LYS A 254 -23.85 -13.89 1.33
CA LYS A 254 -24.28 -15.17 1.92
C LYS A 254 -25.80 -15.23 2.19
N LEU A 255 -26.61 -14.79 1.23
CA LEU A 255 -28.07 -14.81 1.32
C LEU A 255 -28.61 -16.21 0.98
N ILE A 256 -28.68 -17.08 1.98
CA ILE A 256 -28.97 -18.52 1.81
C ILE A 256 -30.29 -18.76 1.08
N ASP A 257 -31.38 -18.11 1.48
CA ASP A 257 -32.70 -18.29 0.86
C ASP A 257 -32.69 -17.93 -0.63
N THR A 258 -32.00 -16.83 -0.98
CA THR A 258 -31.84 -16.39 -2.36
C THR A 258 -31.00 -17.39 -3.16
N LEU A 259 -29.91 -17.91 -2.57
CA LEU A 259 -29.05 -18.92 -3.20
C LEU A 259 -29.83 -20.21 -3.48
N MET A 260 -30.63 -20.71 -2.55
CA MET A 260 -31.45 -21.90 -2.73
C MET A 260 -32.45 -21.73 -3.88
N SER A 261 -33.17 -20.60 -3.92
CA SER A 261 -34.11 -20.30 -5.01
C SER A 261 -33.44 -20.18 -6.38
N LEU A 262 -32.19 -19.70 -6.43
CA LEU A 262 -31.42 -19.61 -7.67
C LEU A 262 -30.82 -20.97 -8.07
N LYS A 263 -30.53 -21.86 -7.10
CA LYS A 263 -30.08 -23.23 -7.38
C LYS A 263 -31.12 -24.01 -8.19
N ASP A 264 -32.37 -23.99 -7.74
CA ASP A 264 -33.45 -24.71 -8.44
C ASP A 264 -33.56 -24.23 -9.89
N LYS A 265 -33.54 -22.91 -10.11
CA LYS A 265 -33.56 -22.32 -11.46
C LYS A 265 -32.33 -22.69 -12.29
N PHE A 266 -31.14 -22.74 -11.67
CA PHE A 266 -29.91 -23.17 -12.36
C PHE A 266 -30.00 -24.63 -12.77
N MET A 267 -30.49 -25.51 -11.92
CA MET A 267 -30.66 -26.91 -12.21
C MET A 267 -31.69 -27.12 -13.34
N GLU A 268 -32.87 -26.47 -13.24
CA GLU A 268 -33.92 -26.55 -14.28
C GLU A 268 -33.42 -26.05 -15.65
N GLY A 269 -32.81 -24.85 -15.66
CA GLY A 269 -32.28 -24.25 -16.90
C GLY A 269 -31.15 -25.07 -17.52
N GLY A 270 -30.22 -25.55 -16.67
CA GLY A 270 -29.10 -26.38 -17.13
C GLY A 270 -29.55 -27.74 -17.72
N MET A 271 -30.50 -28.39 -17.06
CA MET A 271 -31.10 -29.65 -17.59
C MET A 271 -31.87 -29.40 -18.89
N ALA A 272 -32.60 -28.30 -19.00
CA ALA A 272 -33.29 -27.90 -20.20
C ALA A 272 -32.31 -27.66 -21.40
N ASN A 273 -31.10 -27.22 -21.09
CA ASN A 273 -30.01 -27.06 -22.06
C ASN A 273 -29.24 -28.38 -22.35
N GLY A 274 -29.68 -29.50 -21.77
CA GLY A 274 -29.12 -30.84 -22.03
C GLY A 274 -27.94 -31.23 -21.15
N HIS A 275 -27.62 -30.47 -20.11
CA HIS A 275 -26.51 -30.81 -19.22
C HIS A 275 -26.93 -31.85 -18.15
N PRO A 276 -26.03 -32.78 -17.77
CA PRO A 276 -26.33 -33.80 -16.76
C PRO A 276 -26.52 -33.19 -15.38
N GLU A 277 -27.59 -33.57 -14.69
CA GLU A 277 -27.93 -33.07 -13.33
C GLU A 277 -26.79 -33.21 -12.33
N LYS A 278 -26.09 -34.36 -12.33
CA LYS A 278 -24.94 -34.58 -11.43
C LYS A 278 -23.78 -33.59 -11.63
N ILE A 279 -23.53 -33.19 -12.88
CA ILE A 279 -22.48 -32.22 -13.19
C ILE A 279 -22.92 -30.82 -12.78
N LEU A 280 -24.16 -30.44 -13.04
CA LEU A 280 -24.72 -29.17 -12.61
C LEU A 280 -24.69 -29.01 -11.09
N ASP A 281 -25.07 -30.06 -10.33
CA ASP A 281 -25.02 -30.04 -8.86
C ASP A 281 -23.57 -29.93 -8.34
N LYS A 282 -22.61 -30.58 -9.01
CA LYS A 282 -21.18 -30.42 -8.69
C LYS A 282 -20.73 -28.98 -8.91
N ILE A 283 -21.02 -28.38 -10.08
CA ILE A 283 -20.67 -27.00 -10.40
C ILE A 283 -21.26 -26.04 -9.37
N TRP A 284 -22.54 -26.22 -9.02
CA TRP A 284 -23.18 -25.37 -8.02
C TRP A 284 -22.52 -25.48 -6.64
N LYS A 285 -22.21 -26.67 -6.18
CA LYS A 285 -21.51 -26.90 -4.91
C LYS A 285 -20.12 -26.28 -4.90
N ASP A 286 -19.40 -26.33 -6.01
CA ASP A 286 -18.11 -25.68 -6.14
C ASP A 286 -18.26 -24.15 -6.10
N TRP A 287 -19.30 -23.58 -6.70
CA TRP A 287 -19.63 -22.17 -6.60
C TRP A 287 -20.06 -21.77 -5.17
N GLU A 288 -20.78 -22.59 -4.44
CA GLU A 288 -21.13 -22.33 -3.03
C GLU A 288 -19.87 -22.22 -2.16
N LYS A 289 -18.89 -23.11 -2.34
CA LYS A 289 -17.60 -23.01 -1.66
C LYS A 289 -16.85 -21.75 -2.09
N PHE A 290 -16.85 -21.48 -3.39
CA PHE A 290 -16.19 -20.33 -3.99
C PHE A 290 -16.85 -18.99 -3.61
N ALA A 291 -18.14 -18.98 -3.28
CA ALA A 291 -18.91 -17.77 -2.96
C ALA A 291 -18.26 -16.89 -1.87
N SER A 292 -17.58 -17.51 -0.90
CA SER A 292 -16.87 -16.79 0.15
C SER A 292 -15.58 -16.14 -0.32
N TYR A 293 -15.06 -16.48 -1.54
CA TYR A 293 -13.75 -16.09 -2.04
C TYR A 293 -13.79 -15.33 -3.36
N ALA A 294 -14.92 -15.34 -4.05
CA ALA A 294 -15.10 -14.73 -5.37
C ALA A 294 -14.62 -13.28 -5.40
N PHE A 295 -13.78 -12.96 -6.39
CA PHE A 295 -13.23 -11.62 -6.54
C PHE A 295 -13.75 -10.93 -7.79
N ASN A 296 -13.87 -9.61 -7.73
CA ASN A 296 -14.24 -8.81 -8.89
C ASN A 296 -13.05 -8.74 -9.87
N LYS A 297 -13.24 -9.19 -11.11
CA LYS A 297 -12.20 -9.21 -12.15
C LYS A 297 -11.72 -7.79 -12.49
N SER A 298 -12.66 -6.84 -12.59
CA SER A 298 -12.33 -5.45 -12.94
C SER A 298 -11.42 -4.82 -11.90
N HIS A 299 -11.69 -5.03 -10.60
CA HIS A 299 -10.81 -4.57 -9.53
C HIS A 299 -9.43 -5.23 -9.62
N ALA A 300 -9.36 -6.56 -9.78
CA ALA A 300 -8.10 -7.28 -9.92
C ALA A 300 -7.29 -6.80 -11.12
N THR A 301 -7.95 -6.51 -12.23
CA THR A 301 -7.32 -5.98 -13.46
C THR A 301 -6.72 -4.60 -13.24
N CYS A 302 -7.46 -3.65 -12.64
CA CYS A 302 -6.94 -2.32 -12.36
C CYS A 302 -5.73 -2.35 -11.41
N TYR A 303 -5.77 -3.18 -10.38
CA TYR A 303 -4.65 -3.35 -9.45
C TYR A 303 -3.46 -4.06 -10.09
N ALA A 304 -3.70 -5.05 -10.95
CA ALA A 304 -2.65 -5.69 -11.74
C ALA A 304 -1.99 -4.71 -12.71
N TRP A 305 -2.76 -3.77 -13.29
CA TRP A 305 -2.21 -2.74 -14.17
C TRP A 305 -1.26 -1.80 -13.43
N VAL A 306 -1.67 -1.27 -12.28
CA VAL A 306 -0.79 -0.44 -11.44
C VAL A 306 0.44 -1.23 -10.98
N SER A 307 0.26 -2.51 -10.64
CA SER A 307 1.37 -3.40 -10.32
C SER A 307 2.34 -3.53 -11.50
N TYR A 308 1.82 -3.81 -12.69
CA TYR A 308 2.62 -3.95 -13.90
C TYR A 308 3.40 -2.68 -14.24
N GLN A 309 2.76 -1.50 -14.12
CA GLN A 309 3.43 -0.20 -14.27
C GLN A 309 4.61 -0.06 -13.30
N THR A 310 4.43 -0.39 -12.02
CA THR A 310 5.52 -0.33 -11.03
C THR A 310 6.60 -1.38 -11.28
N GLY A 311 6.24 -2.58 -11.73
CA GLY A 311 7.18 -3.63 -12.13
C GLY A 311 8.00 -3.23 -13.35
N TRP A 312 7.35 -2.66 -14.36
CA TRP A 312 7.99 -2.15 -15.56
C TRP A 312 8.98 -1.02 -15.26
N LEU A 313 8.56 -0.05 -14.43
CA LEU A 313 9.43 1.04 -13.97
C LEU A 313 10.62 0.49 -13.19
N LYS A 314 10.41 -0.47 -12.29
CA LYS A 314 11.50 -1.12 -11.57
C LYS A 314 12.46 -1.85 -12.52
N CYS A 315 11.95 -2.54 -13.54
CA CYS A 315 12.74 -3.28 -14.50
C CYS A 315 13.63 -2.38 -15.35
N HIS A 316 13.07 -1.29 -15.89
CA HIS A 316 13.73 -0.45 -16.89
C HIS A 316 14.40 0.81 -16.31
N TYR A 317 13.97 1.26 -15.12
CA TYR A 317 14.42 2.49 -14.47
C TYR A 317 14.60 2.29 -12.96
N THR A 318 15.35 1.24 -12.59
CA THR A 318 15.47 0.78 -11.20
C THR A 318 15.90 1.89 -10.24
N ALA A 319 16.92 2.68 -10.61
CA ALA A 319 17.43 3.75 -9.75
C ALA A 319 16.39 4.85 -9.54
N GLU A 320 15.74 5.30 -10.61
CA GLU A 320 14.71 6.34 -10.58
C GLU A 320 13.47 5.89 -9.77
N PHE A 321 13.07 4.64 -9.93
CA PHE A 321 11.96 4.05 -9.20
C PHE A 321 12.26 3.91 -7.70
N LEU A 322 13.47 3.44 -7.33
CA LEU A 322 13.87 3.34 -5.93
C LEU A 322 14.05 4.71 -5.28
N ALA A 323 14.60 5.71 -6.01
CA ALA A 323 14.69 7.09 -5.54
C ALA A 323 13.30 7.70 -5.27
N ALA A 324 12.33 7.47 -6.14
CA ALA A 324 10.95 7.90 -5.96
C ALA A 324 10.29 7.24 -4.73
N ASN A 325 10.51 5.93 -4.56
CA ASN A 325 10.04 5.20 -3.38
C ASN A 325 10.64 5.75 -2.08
N LEU A 326 11.94 6.05 -2.05
CA LEU A 326 12.58 6.71 -0.90
C LEU A 326 11.96 8.07 -0.62
N SER A 327 11.72 8.88 -1.66
CA SER A 327 11.13 10.21 -1.55
C SER A 327 9.71 10.20 -0.99
N CYS A 328 8.88 9.25 -1.42
CA CYS A 328 7.48 9.14 -0.98
C CYS A 328 7.31 8.45 0.38
N ASN A 329 8.38 7.94 0.99
CA ASN A 329 8.32 7.22 2.27
C ASN A 329 9.25 7.81 3.35
N LEU A 330 9.63 9.10 3.27
CA LEU A 330 10.59 9.76 4.17
C LEU A 330 10.28 9.60 5.67
N SER A 331 9.01 9.54 6.05
CA SER A 331 8.57 9.38 7.44
C SER A 331 8.52 7.92 7.92
N LYS A 332 8.70 6.93 7.02
CA LYS A 332 8.53 5.50 7.31
C LYS A 332 9.87 4.78 7.33
N MET A 333 10.55 4.80 8.47
CA MET A 333 11.92 4.29 8.60
C MET A 333 12.08 2.81 8.18
N ASP A 334 11.09 1.96 8.42
CA ASP A 334 11.18 0.55 8.05
C ASP A 334 11.07 0.36 6.53
N GLU A 335 10.26 1.17 5.85
CA GLU A 335 10.22 1.19 4.37
C GLU A 335 11.55 1.71 3.80
N ILE A 336 12.11 2.78 4.38
CA ILE A 336 13.43 3.29 3.99
C ILE A 336 14.49 2.18 4.07
N LYS A 337 14.58 1.46 5.19
CA LYS A 337 15.54 0.36 5.36
C LYS A 337 15.37 -0.74 4.31
N LYS A 338 14.14 -1.11 4.01
CA LYS A 338 13.78 -2.10 2.99
C LYS A 338 14.22 -1.65 1.59
N ILE A 339 13.95 -0.39 1.22
CA ILE A 339 14.35 0.19 -0.06
C ILE A 339 15.88 0.30 -0.16
N MET A 340 16.57 0.70 0.90
CA MET A 340 18.03 0.77 0.96
C MET A 340 18.66 -0.62 0.77
N ALA A 341 18.08 -1.68 1.32
CA ALA A 341 18.53 -3.04 1.09
C ALA A 341 18.34 -3.45 -0.39
N ASP A 342 17.24 -3.04 -1.01
CA ASP A 342 16.97 -3.29 -2.42
C ASP A 342 17.95 -2.53 -3.34
N CYS A 343 18.26 -1.26 -3.03
CA CYS A 343 19.33 -0.50 -3.72
C CYS A 343 20.68 -1.24 -3.67
N LYS A 344 21.03 -1.79 -2.50
CA LYS A 344 22.28 -2.56 -2.34
C LYS A 344 22.28 -3.83 -3.17
N MET A 345 21.15 -4.55 -3.23
CA MET A 345 20.98 -5.76 -4.04
C MET A 345 21.18 -5.46 -5.53
N HIS A 346 20.65 -4.32 -6.01
CA HIS A 346 20.80 -3.85 -7.38
C HIS A 346 22.14 -3.12 -7.65
N LYS A 347 23.03 -3.05 -6.66
CA LYS A 347 24.32 -2.34 -6.74
C LYS A 347 24.19 -0.86 -7.09
N ILE A 348 23.11 -0.24 -6.65
CA ILE A 348 22.85 1.20 -6.81
C ILE A 348 23.33 1.91 -5.55
N PRO A 349 24.39 2.74 -5.62
CA PRO A 349 24.85 3.49 -4.47
C PRO A 349 23.84 4.55 -4.05
N VAL A 350 23.61 4.67 -2.74
CA VAL A 350 22.87 5.78 -2.16
C VAL A 350 23.87 6.68 -1.43
N LEU A 351 24.10 7.85 -2.00
CA LEU A 351 25.10 8.81 -1.55
C LEU A 351 24.54 9.70 -0.44
N ASN A 352 25.38 10.16 0.49
CA ASN A 352 25.03 11.14 1.50
C ASN A 352 24.43 12.41 0.89
N PRO A 353 23.69 13.24 1.65
CA PRO A 353 23.35 14.59 1.19
C PRO A 353 24.60 15.37 0.76
N ASP A 354 24.43 16.24 -0.21
CA ASP A 354 25.48 17.16 -0.67
C ASP A 354 24.88 18.54 -0.93
N ILE A 355 25.51 19.59 -0.41
CA ILE A 355 24.98 20.95 -0.48
C ILE A 355 24.85 21.44 -1.91
N ASN A 356 25.73 20.96 -2.80
CA ASN A 356 25.77 21.34 -4.20
C ASN A 356 24.92 20.45 -5.12
N GLU A 357 24.49 19.27 -4.65
CA GLU A 357 23.78 18.31 -5.50
C GLU A 357 22.37 17.97 -5.00
N SER A 358 22.16 17.85 -3.68
CA SER A 358 20.87 17.41 -3.12
C SER A 358 19.71 18.36 -3.41
N SER A 359 18.55 17.79 -3.65
CA SER A 359 17.25 18.48 -3.69
C SER A 359 16.43 18.13 -2.45
N ASN A 360 15.16 18.51 -2.40
CA ASN A 360 14.27 18.12 -1.32
C ASN A 360 14.02 16.60 -1.31
N THR A 361 13.85 16.01 -2.50
CA THR A 361 13.61 14.57 -2.70
C THR A 361 14.90 13.84 -3.09
N PHE A 362 14.87 12.51 -3.04
CA PHE A 362 15.96 11.69 -3.57
C PHE A 362 15.99 11.80 -5.08
N LYS A 363 17.15 12.07 -5.66
CA LYS A 363 17.35 12.20 -7.10
C LYS A 363 18.45 11.25 -7.60
N VAL A 364 18.40 10.90 -8.88
CA VAL A 364 19.42 10.06 -9.51
C VAL A 364 20.37 10.94 -10.28
N ASN A 365 21.67 10.84 -10.00
CA ASN A 365 22.69 11.58 -10.70
C ASN A 365 23.06 10.96 -12.08
N HIS A 366 23.93 11.61 -12.82
CA HIS A 366 24.35 11.15 -14.16
C HIS A 366 25.00 9.76 -14.15
N LYS A 367 25.60 9.35 -13.03
CA LYS A 367 26.24 8.03 -12.87
C LYS A 367 25.24 6.92 -12.53
N GLY A 368 23.97 7.24 -12.29
CA GLY A 368 22.96 6.28 -11.85
C GLY A 368 22.96 6.03 -10.35
N GLU A 369 23.61 6.87 -9.57
CA GLU A 369 23.65 6.81 -8.12
C GLU A 369 22.52 7.66 -7.53
N ILE A 370 21.91 7.22 -6.43
CA ILE A 370 20.85 7.97 -5.75
C ILE A 370 21.48 8.95 -4.77
N ARG A 371 21.18 10.25 -4.93
CA ARG A 371 21.56 11.28 -3.98
C ARG A 371 20.48 11.45 -2.92
N PHE A 372 20.87 11.43 -1.64
CA PHE A 372 19.97 11.64 -0.50
C PHE A 372 19.37 13.03 -0.52
N GLY A 373 18.04 13.13 -0.40
CA GLY A 373 17.32 14.40 -0.38
C GLY A 373 17.33 15.07 1.01
N PHE A 374 17.38 16.40 1.04
CA PHE A 374 17.36 17.18 2.30
C PHE A 374 16.09 16.95 3.12
N GLY A 375 14.94 16.67 2.46
CA GLY A 375 13.68 16.35 3.15
C GLY A 375 13.73 15.09 4.02
N GLY A 376 14.74 14.20 3.81
CA GLY A 376 15.01 13.04 4.66
C GLY A 376 15.82 13.36 5.91
N ILE A 377 16.36 14.58 6.06
CA ILE A 377 17.15 14.99 7.23
C ILE A 377 16.20 15.42 8.35
N LYS A 378 16.27 14.72 9.47
CA LYS A 378 15.40 15.01 10.62
C LYS A 378 15.55 16.44 11.13
N GLY A 379 14.45 17.17 11.15
CA GLY A 379 14.39 18.56 11.67
C GLY A 379 14.95 19.62 10.71
N PHE A 380 15.13 19.26 9.44
CA PHE A 380 15.52 20.18 8.37
C PHE A 380 14.26 20.65 7.61
N GLY A 381 14.07 21.97 7.49
CA GLY A 381 12.84 22.54 6.94
C GLY A 381 12.85 22.64 5.41
N ALA A 382 11.71 22.44 4.77
CA ALA A 382 11.55 22.59 3.32
C ALA A 382 11.93 23.99 2.81
N ASN A 383 11.62 25.05 3.57
CA ASN A 383 11.97 26.43 3.22
C ASN A 383 13.49 26.64 3.08
N ILE A 384 14.27 25.99 3.94
CA ILE A 384 15.75 26.06 3.87
C ILE A 384 16.24 25.33 2.63
N THR A 385 15.67 24.17 2.32
CA THR A 385 16.00 23.41 1.12
C THR A 385 15.73 24.23 -0.15
N ASP A 386 14.56 24.86 -0.25
CA ASP A 386 14.19 25.69 -1.40
C ASP A 386 15.12 26.89 -1.56
N ALA A 387 15.54 27.51 -0.46
CA ALA A 387 16.50 28.59 -0.48
C ALA A 387 17.88 28.13 -0.96
N ILE A 388 18.39 27.00 -0.47
CA ILE A 388 19.65 26.40 -0.91
C ILE A 388 19.62 26.15 -2.43
N ILE A 389 18.54 25.53 -2.92
CA ILE A 389 18.40 25.25 -4.35
C ILE A 389 18.38 26.54 -5.18
N LYS A 390 17.66 27.56 -4.74
CA LYS A 390 17.59 28.86 -5.44
C LYS A 390 18.94 29.58 -5.45
N VAL A 391 19.60 29.66 -4.30
CA VAL A 391 20.93 30.32 -4.18
C VAL A 391 21.97 29.63 -5.03
N ARG A 392 21.96 28.29 -5.06
CA ARG A 392 22.84 27.45 -5.85
C ARG A 392 22.69 27.63 -7.37
N GLN A 393 21.52 28.06 -7.87
CA GLN A 393 21.30 28.37 -9.29
C GLN A 393 22.26 29.45 -9.83
N ASN A 394 22.75 30.35 -8.95
CA ASN A 394 23.71 31.38 -9.31
C ASN A 394 25.19 30.88 -9.24
N GLY A 395 25.40 29.60 -9.24
CA GLY A 395 26.70 28.92 -9.12
C GLY A 395 26.78 28.01 -7.89
N LEU A 396 27.57 26.96 -8.00
CA LEU A 396 27.80 26.05 -6.88
C LEU A 396 28.51 26.79 -5.73
N PHE A 397 28.29 26.31 -4.50
CA PHE A 397 29.04 26.81 -3.35
C PHE A 397 30.49 26.30 -3.41
N SER A 398 31.44 27.20 -3.22
CA SER A 398 32.88 26.87 -3.25
C SER A 398 33.34 26.21 -1.95
N ASP A 399 32.81 26.66 -0.83
CA ASP A 399 33.09 26.15 0.52
C ASP A 399 31.93 26.48 1.50
N VAL A 400 32.15 26.18 2.77
CA VAL A 400 31.14 26.42 3.81
C VAL A 400 30.93 27.92 4.09
N TRP A 401 31.98 28.75 3.95
CA TRP A 401 31.86 30.18 4.14
C TRP A 401 31.03 30.85 3.03
N ASP A 402 31.33 30.52 1.77
CA ASP A 402 30.55 30.98 0.62
C ASP A 402 29.05 30.57 0.77
N PHE A 403 28.80 29.35 1.26
CA PHE A 403 27.43 28.90 1.56
C PHE A 403 26.76 29.81 2.62
N VAL A 404 27.42 30.04 3.75
CA VAL A 404 26.87 30.87 4.84
C VAL A 404 26.64 32.31 4.36
N GLU A 405 27.58 32.87 3.62
CA GLU A 405 27.52 34.22 3.09
C GLU A 405 26.32 34.42 2.15
N ARG A 406 26.21 33.58 1.16
CA ARG A 406 25.15 33.65 0.13
C ARG A 406 23.77 33.35 0.69
N MET A 407 23.67 32.48 1.69
CA MET A 407 22.40 32.20 2.39
C MET A 407 21.97 33.38 3.27
N ALA A 408 22.91 34.06 3.94
CA ALA A 408 22.61 35.27 4.69
C ALA A 408 22.11 36.39 3.76
N GLU A 409 22.80 36.65 2.64
CA GLU A 409 22.37 37.64 1.66
C GLU A 409 20.99 37.34 1.06
N TYR A 410 20.67 36.05 0.82
CA TYR A 410 19.37 35.65 0.31
C TYR A 410 18.22 36.03 1.25
N ASN A 411 18.41 35.88 2.55
CA ASN A 411 17.42 36.24 3.56
C ASN A 411 17.25 37.77 3.71
N VAL A 412 18.34 38.54 3.60
CA VAL A 412 18.31 39.98 3.66
C VAL A 412 17.60 40.63 2.47
N LYS A 413 17.79 40.07 1.26
CA LYS A 413 17.19 40.62 0.02
C LYS A 413 15.66 40.56 0.00
N ASP A 414 15.05 39.59 0.63
CA ASP A 414 13.59 39.47 0.76
C ASP A 414 13.20 38.92 2.14
N PRO A 415 12.68 39.76 3.05
CA PRO A 415 12.23 39.33 4.37
C PRO A 415 11.13 38.25 4.38
N ARG A 416 10.47 38.06 3.25
CA ARG A 416 9.47 36.98 3.07
C ARG A 416 10.14 35.62 2.88
N ASN A 417 11.42 35.59 2.55
CA ASN A 417 12.23 34.37 2.45
C ASN A 417 12.55 33.87 3.87
N ASN A 418 11.59 33.25 4.52
CA ASN A 418 11.74 32.72 5.90
C ASN A 418 12.62 31.45 5.92
N ALA A 419 13.83 31.54 5.38
CA ALA A 419 14.80 30.45 5.27
C ALA A 419 15.96 30.62 6.26
N SER A 420 15.64 31.00 7.51
CA SER A 420 16.63 31.25 8.54
C SER A 420 17.40 29.99 8.90
N LEU A 421 18.69 29.95 8.51
CA LEU A 421 19.64 28.96 9.02
C LEU A 421 19.89 29.25 10.50
N ASN A 422 19.78 28.23 11.33
CA ASN A 422 20.11 28.29 12.76
C ASN A 422 21.08 27.15 13.11
N LYS A 423 21.59 27.17 14.34
CA LYS A 423 22.55 26.17 14.82
C LYS A 423 22.05 24.75 14.58
N LYS A 424 20.78 24.46 14.85
CA LYS A 424 20.19 23.12 14.67
C LYS A 424 20.18 22.67 13.19
N SER A 425 19.84 23.57 12.26
CA SER A 425 19.86 23.25 10.83
C SER A 425 21.27 23.07 10.28
N MET A 426 22.24 23.88 10.75
CA MET A 426 23.64 23.74 10.39
C MET A 426 24.23 22.43 10.94
N GLU A 427 23.96 22.08 12.19
CA GLU A 427 24.34 20.81 12.79
C GLU A 427 23.75 19.63 12.01
N ALA A 428 22.49 19.71 11.57
CA ALA A 428 21.84 18.68 10.78
C ALA A 428 22.54 18.47 9.41
N LEU A 429 22.95 19.53 8.74
CA LEU A 429 23.74 19.47 7.50
C LEU A 429 25.11 18.82 7.72
N VAL A 430 25.82 19.19 8.79
CA VAL A 430 27.12 18.61 9.12
C VAL A 430 26.99 17.13 9.46
N TYR A 431 26.05 16.76 10.37
CA TYR A 431 25.88 15.35 10.76
C TYR A 431 25.44 14.47 9.59
N SER A 432 24.63 14.99 8.69
CA SER A 432 24.20 14.24 7.50
C SER A 432 25.30 14.10 6.43
N GLY A 433 26.37 14.90 6.52
CA GLY A 433 27.49 14.88 5.55
C GLY A 433 27.30 15.82 4.37
N ALA A 434 26.38 16.79 4.44
CA ALA A 434 26.11 17.70 3.33
C ALA A 434 27.29 18.56 2.91
N PHE A 435 28.30 18.72 3.76
CA PHE A 435 29.54 19.47 3.51
C PHE A 435 30.77 18.57 3.29
N ASP A 436 30.62 17.23 3.22
CA ASP A 436 31.75 16.30 3.08
C ASP A 436 32.54 16.55 1.76
N SER A 437 31.86 17.03 0.70
CA SER A 437 32.48 17.39 -0.59
C SER A 437 33.48 18.56 -0.51
N PHE A 438 33.39 19.38 0.51
CA PHE A 438 34.36 20.47 0.75
C PHE A 438 35.64 20.00 1.45
N GLY A 439 35.75 18.70 1.79
CA GLY A 439 36.97 18.13 2.40
C GLY A 439 37.11 18.34 3.91
N TYR A 440 36.11 18.95 4.57
CA TYR A 440 36.11 19.08 6.04
C TYR A 440 35.70 17.76 6.69
N LYS A 441 36.38 17.41 7.79
CA LYS A 441 35.91 16.34 8.67
C LYS A 441 34.76 16.88 9.54
N ARG A 442 33.69 16.14 9.68
CA ARG A 442 32.52 16.54 10.47
C ARG A 442 32.88 16.96 11.92
N SER A 443 33.85 16.27 12.54
CA SER A 443 34.36 16.63 13.88
C SER A 443 34.99 18.00 13.97
N GLN A 444 35.56 18.54 12.88
CA GLN A 444 36.17 19.87 12.88
C GLN A 444 35.16 20.99 13.13
N PHE A 445 33.90 20.79 12.76
CA PHE A 445 32.84 21.77 13.00
C PHE A 445 32.54 21.96 14.48
N PHE A 446 32.77 20.94 15.31
CA PHE A 446 32.41 20.92 16.73
C PHE A 446 33.63 21.04 17.66
N ALA A 447 34.84 20.94 17.14
CA ALA A 447 36.05 21.06 17.94
C ALA A 447 36.24 22.54 18.39
N PRO A 448 36.54 22.79 19.66
CA PRO A 448 36.87 24.14 20.12
C PRO A 448 38.18 24.62 19.46
N ALA A 449 38.16 25.86 18.93
CA ALA A 449 39.34 26.53 18.42
C ALA A 449 40.08 27.29 19.53
N GLU A 450 41.28 27.81 19.25
CA GLU A 450 41.99 28.76 20.12
C GLU A 450 41.08 29.96 20.38
N GLY A 451 40.60 30.13 21.62
CA GLY A 451 39.64 31.17 22.00
C GLY A 451 38.28 30.64 22.47
N GLY A 452 38.05 29.33 22.44
CA GLY A 452 36.89 28.67 23.05
C GLY A 452 35.68 28.46 22.15
N ASN A 453 35.53 29.21 21.06
CA ASN A 453 34.43 29.01 20.08
C ASN A 453 34.77 27.87 19.11
N SER A 454 33.76 27.06 18.77
CA SER A 454 33.90 26.06 17.72
C SER A 454 33.82 26.69 16.30
N PHE A 455 34.25 25.98 15.29
CA PHE A 455 34.07 26.41 13.89
C PHE A 455 32.58 26.67 13.59
N MET A 456 31.71 25.82 14.12
CA MET A 456 30.23 25.98 14.01
C MET A 456 29.77 27.31 14.64
N ASP A 457 30.26 27.68 15.82
CA ASP A 457 29.87 28.91 16.48
C ASP A 457 30.31 30.15 15.67
N ASN A 458 31.46 30.11 15.03
CA ASN A 458 31.94 31.16 14.13
C ASN A 458 31.05 31.28 12.86
N LEU A 459 30.64 30.17 12.28
CA LEU A 459 29.71 30.17 11.12
C LEU A 459 28.35 30.77 11.51
N ILE A 460 27.83 30.43 12.68
CA ILE A 460 26.57 30.97 13.18
C ILE A 460 26.68 32.46 13.52
N GLY A 461 27.82 32.89 14.11
CA GLY A 461 28.11 34.29 14.31
C GLY A 461 28.06 35.11 13.02
N ALA A 462 28.74 34.63 11.97
CA ALA A 462 28.74 35.26 10.65
C ALA A 462 27.35 35.35 10.03
N LEU A 463 26.50 34.30 10.18
CA LEU A 463 25.10 34.32 9.75
C LEU A 463 24.29 35.41 10.47
N GLN A 464 24.50 35.58 11.76
CA GLN A 464 23.77 36.58 12.58
C GLN A 464 24.20 37.99 12.27
N GLU A 465 25.50 38.28 12.23
CA GLU A 465 26.04 39.59 11.91
C GLU A 465 25.56 40.14 10.58
N ARG A 466 25.47 39.30 9.54
CA ARG A 466 25.01 39.69 8.19
C ARG A 466 23.49 39.74 8.04
N SER A 467 22.74 39.13 8.95
CA SER A 467 21.26 39.20 8.98
C SER A 467 20.75 40.48 9.65
N TYR A 468 21.60 41.19 10.41
CA TYR A 468 21.26 42.42 11.16
C TYR A 468 21.95 43.68 10.61
N GLY A 469 22.80 43.60 9.64
CA GLY A 469 23.43 44.70 8.90
C GLY A 469 22.73 44.95 7.59
#